data_34172fb6c60b9c2cf54ecd0e5d201869
#
_entry.id   34172fb6c60b9c2cf54ecd0e5d201869
#
_cell.length_a   1.000
_cell.length_b   1.000
_cell.length_c   1.000
_cell.angle_alpha   90.00
_cell.angle_beta   90.00
_cell.angle_gamma   90.00
#
_symmetry.space_group_name_H-M   'P 1'
#
loop_
_entity.id
_entity.type
_entity.pdbx_description
1 polymer ?
#
loop_
_entity_poly.entity_id
_entity_poly.type
_entity_poly.pdbx_seq_one_letter_code
_entity_poly.pdbx_strand_id
1 'polypeptide(L)' 'MNKQKIYYPGGSLSAVIYTQPSGRQEIHSASGSFLGVYDPAINETRTASGSLVGRGNLLATLI' A
#
# COMPACT_ATOMS: atom_id res chain seq x y z
N MET A 1 -0.03 14.44 -4.91
CA MET A 1 0.03 13.07 -4.38
C MET A 1 0.92 12.24 -5.28
N ASN A 2 1.87 11.53 -4.72
CA ASN A 2 2.79 10.66 -5.45
C ASN A 2 2.15 9.29 -5.65
N LYS A 3 2.43 8.66 -6.80
CA LYS A 3 1.82 7.39 -7.18
C LYS A 3 2.90 6.47 -7.77
N GLN A 4 2.97 5.23 -7.27
CA GLN A 4 3.90 4.22 -7.75
C GLN A 4 3.12 2.99 -8.21
N LYS A 5 3.31 2.58 -9.45
CA LYS A 5 2.69 1.38 -10.01
C LYS A 5 3.61 0.18 -9.80
N ILE A 6 3.03 -0.94 -9.41
CA ILE A 6 3.74 -2.20 -9.21
C ILE A 6 3.21 -3.21 -10.22
N TYR A 7 4.11 -3.89 -10.91
CA TYR A 7 3.76 -4.82 -12.01
C TYR A 7 4.18 -6.24 -11.67
N TYR A 8 3.42 -7.20 -12.16
CA TYR A 8 3.86 -8.60 -12.20
C TYR A 8 5.01 -8.75 -13.19
N PRO A 9 5.82 -9.82 -13.08
CA PRO A 9 6.93 -10.06 -14.01
C PRO A 9 6.50 -10.07 -15.49
N GLY A 10 5.27 -10.48 -15.77
CA GLY A 10 4.73 -10.50 -17.14
C GLY A 10 4.29 -9.15 -17.68
N GLY A 11 4.38 -8.07 -16.86
CA GLY A 11 4.04 -6.71 -17.28
C GLY A 11 2.63 -6.25 -16.92
N SER A 12 1.77 -7.13 -16.38
CA SER A 12 0.43 -6.74 -15.93
C SER A 12 0.52 -5.93 -14.64
N LEU A 13 -0.36 -4.94 -14.50
CA LEU A 13 -0.43 -4.12 -13.27
C LEU A 13 -0.89 -4.97 -12.11
N SER A 14 -0.11 -4.98 -11.01
CA SER A 14 -0.45 -5.69 -9.79
C SER A 14 -1.15 -4.79 -8.79
N ALA A 15 -0.56 -3.62 -8.50
CA ALA A 15 -1.05 -2.70 -7.49
C ALA A 15 -0.53 -1.30 -7.73
N VAL A 16 -1.11 -0.34 -7.02
CA VAL A 16 -0.66 1.07 -7.04
C VAL A 16 -0.55 1.55 -5.61
N ILE A 17 0.58 2.17 -5.28
CA ILE A 17 0.80 2.82 -3.99
C ILE A 17 0.66 4.33 -4.17
N TYR A 18 -0.20 4.94 -3.36
CA TYR A 18 -0.39 6.39 -3.32
C TYR A 18 0.28 6.94 -2.07
N THR A 19 1.18 7.91 -2.24
CA THR A 19 1.87 8.57 -1.12
C THR A 19 1.29 9.96 -0.92
N GLN A 20 0.79 10.23 0.29
CA GLN A 20 0.25 11.53 0.67
C GLN A 20 1.36 12.45 1.13
N PRO A 21 1.13 13.78 1.18
CA PRO A 21 2.15 14.73 1.64
C PRO A 21 2.67 14.45 3.06
N SER A 22 1.85 13.83 3.92
CA SER A 22 2.26 13.43 5.27
C SER A 22 3.22 12.25 5.28
N GLY A 23 3.40 11.56 4.14
CA GLY A 23 4.17 10.33 4.04
C GLY A 23 3.32 9.07 4.21
N ARG A 24 2.03 9.21 4.60
CA ARG A 24 1.12 8.10 4.69
C ARG A 24 0.92 7.49 3.30
N GLN A 25 0.97 6.15 3.22
CA GLN A 25 0.84 5.44 1.95
C GLN A 25 -0.35 4.51 1.97
N GLU A 26 -1.05 4.44 0.85
CA GLU A 26 -2.15 3.50 0.64
C GLU A 26 -1.83 2.63 -0.56
N ILE A 27 -2.13 1.33 -0.46
CA ILE A 27 -1.97 0.41 -1.57
C ILE A 27 -3.34 -0.06 -2.06
N HIS A 28 -3.54 -0.02 -3.37
CA HIS A 28 -4.75 -0.46 -4.04
C HIS A 28 -4.40 -1.51 -5.07
N SER A 29 -5.31 -2.47 -5.28
CA SER A 29 -5.14 -3.47 -6.33
C SER A 29 -5.27 -2.84 -7.72
N ALA A 30 -4.92 -3.61 -8.76
CA ALA A 30 -5.06 -3.16 -10.14
C ALA A 30 -6.51 -2.79 -10.47
N SER A 31 -7.48 -3.43 -9.82
CA SER A 31 -8.91 -3.15 -10.01
C SER A 31 -9.38 -1.93 -9.21
N GLY A 32 -8.51 -1.36 -8.35
CA GLY A 32 -8.84 -0.18 -7.55
C GLY A 32 -9.28 -0.47 -6.13
N SER A 33 -9.30 -1.74 -5.70
CA SER A 33 -9.70 -2.10 -4.34
C SER A 33 -8.64 -1.67 -3.34
N PHE A 34 -9.06 -1.02 -2.25
CA PHE A 34 -8.17 -0.63 -1.16
C PHE A 34 -7.70 -1.87 -0.40
N LEU A 35 -6.39 -2.05 -0.29
CA LEU A 35 -5.79 -3.24 0.34
C LEU A 35 -5.22 -2.94 1.72
N GLY A 36 -4.69 -1.75 1.94
CA GLY A 36 -4.12 -1.41 3.22
C GLY A 36 -3.41 -0.07 3.22
N VAL A 37 -2.83 0.28 4.37
CA VAL A 37 -2.21 1.56 4.60
C VAL A 37 -0.96 1.42 5.47
N TYR A 38 0.05 2.23 5.18
CA TYR A 38 1.22 2.41 6.03
C TYR A 38 1.23 3.83 6.57
N ASP A 39 1.33 3.96 7.90
CA ASP A 39 1.43 5.26 8.57
C ASP A 39 2.82 5.42 9.16
N PRO A 40 3.68 6.29 8.58
CA PRO A 40 5.03 6.49 9.09
C PRO A 40 5.07 7.16 10.48
N ALA A 41 4.02 7.89 10.85
CA ALA A 41 3.98 8.57 12.16
C ALA A 41 4.02 7.56 13.31
N ILE A 42 3.43 6.38 13.13
CA ILE A 42 3.42 5.31 14.13
C ILE A 42 4.15 4.06 13.63
N ASN A 43 4.72 4.12 12.42
CA ASN A 43 5.49 3.03 11.80
C ASN A 43 4.74 1.70 11.78
N GLU A 44 3.47 1.74 11.37
CA GLU A 44 2.61 0.56 11.32
C GLU A 44 1.93 0.43 9.97
N THR A 45 1.78 -0.82 9.53
CA THR A 45 0.99 -1.18 8.35
C THR A 45 -0.27 -1.90 8.81
N ARG A 46 -1.43 -1.50 8.25
CA ARG A 46 -2.73 -2.11 8.55
C ARG A 46 -3.43 -2.51 7.27
N THR A 47 -4.27 -3.54 7.36
CA THR A 47 -5.11 -3.96 6.25
C THR A 47 -6.25 -2.95 6.03
N ALA A 48 -7.00 -3.13 4.93
CA ALA A 48 -8.17 -2.30 4.65
C ALA A 48 -9.22 -2.37 5.77
N SER A 49 -9.29 -3.49 6.48
CA SER A 49 -10.23 -3.67 7.60
C SER A 49 -9.73 -3.06 8.91
N GLY A 50 -8.49 -2.55 8.94
CA GLY A 50 -7.90 -1.95 10.12
C GLY A 50 -7.05 -2.88 10.97
N SER A 51 -6.88 -4.14 10.56
CA SER A 51 -6.06 -5.11 11.28
C SER A 51 -4.58 -4.79 11.12
N LEU A 52 -3.83 -4.90 12.21
CA LEU A 52 -2.38 -4.66 12.18
C LEU A 52 -1.68 -5.77 11.40
N VAL A 53 -0.93 -5.39 10.37
CA VAL A 53 -0.05 -6.31 9.63
C VAL A 53 1.27 -6.46 10.38
N GLY A 54 1.82 -5.34 10.83
CA GLY A 54 3.08 -5.31 11.55
C GLY A 54 3.66 -3.92 11.61
N ARG A 55 4.87 -3.83 12.15
CA ARG A 55 5.60 -2.56 12.22
C ARG A 55 6.49 -2.43 10.99
N GLY A 56 6.71 -1.18 10.57
CA GLY A 56 7.43 -0.89 9.33
C GLY A 56 6.51 -0.88 8.13
N ASN A 57 7.05 -0.59 6.97
CA ASN A 57 6.29 -0.53 5.72
C ASN A 57 6.20 -1.93 5.12
N LEU A 58 5.07 -2.58 5.32
CA LEU A 58 4.80 -3.95 4.88
C LEU A 58 3.75 -4.01 3.77
N LEU A 59 3.50 -2.90 3.07
CA LEU A 59 2.47 -2.84 2.03
C LEU A 59 2.66 -3.89 0.95
N ALA A 60 3.89 -4.19 0.59
CA ALA A 60 4.20 -5.19 -0.44
C ALA A 60 3.72 -6.60 -0.06
N THR A 61 3.50 -6.87 1.23
CA THR A 61 3.01 -8.18 1.68
C THR A 61 1.50 -8.36 1.43
N LEU A 62 0.81 -7.28 1.04
CA LEU A 62 -0.63 -7.31 0.80
C LEU A 62 -1.00 -7.67 -0.64
N ILE A 63 0.01 -7.89 -1.47
CA ILE A 63 -0.18 -8.26 -2.89
C ILE A 63 0.51 -9.57 -3.23
#